data_8fff02a932f0f3acf2749dc60e4f0479
#
_entry.id   8fff02a932f0f3acf2749dc60e4f0479
#
_cell.length_a   1.000
_cell.length_b   1.000
_cell.length_c   1.000
_cell.angle_alpha   90.00
_cell.angle_beta   90.00
_cell.angle_gamma   90.00
#
_symmetry.space_group_name_H-M   'P 1'
#
loop_
_entity.id
_entity.type
_entity.pdbx_description
1 polymer ?
#
loop_
_entity_poly.entity_id
_entity_poly.type
_entity_poly.pdbx_seq_one_letter_code
_entity_poly.pdbx_strand_id
1 'polypeptide(L)'
;VTAPARDGLPRHGRPARRTSTGSVALAGLGVVGELLITAGVLLLAFLVWQLWWTDVEGNRAQAEIVRNLDWAQAPTAAPSAAPTPGATAGPVIAAPRRDQDPPVEAEPGLLTTFATLQVPRWAGEPVRPVSEGVDKTTVLDVVGIGHYPGTAMPGA
;
A
#
# COMPACT_ATOMS: atom_id res chain seq x y z
N VAL A 1 -18.90 -79.00 58.80
CA VAL A 1 -18.31 -77.70 58.65
C VAL A 1 -18.72 -77.26 57.19
N THR A 2 -19.69 -76.36 57.12
CA THR A 2 -20.33 -75.84 55.90
C THR A 2 -19.54 -74.59 55.45
N ALA A 3 -19.05 -74.63 54.22
CA ALA A 3 -18.41 -73.48 53.65
C ALA A 3 -19.48 -72.53 53.02
N PRO A 4 -19.37 -71.21 53.18
CA PRO A 4 -20.33 -70.26 52.57
C PRO A 4 -20.04 -70.04 51.10
N ALA A 5 -21.10 -69.92 50.31
CA ALA A 5 -21.10 -69.55 48.90
C ALA A 5 -20.56 -68.14 48.68
N ARG A 6 -19.69 -67.97 47.69
CA ARG A 6 -19.22 -66.67 47.23
C ARG A 6 -20.27 -66.06 46.29
N ASP A 7 -20.90 -65.03 46.78
CA ASP A 7 -21.77 -64.14 45.99
C ASP A 7 -21.00 -63.49 44.86
N GLY A 8 -21.58 -63.65 43.65
CA GLY A 8 -21.02 -63.06 42.46
C GLY A 8 -21.26 -61.54 42.41
N LEU A 9 -20.16 -60.79 42.30
CA LEU A 9 -20.20 -59.35 42.11
C LEU A 9 -20.88 -58.96 40.78
N PRO A 10 -21.76 -57.97 40.78
CA PRO A 10 -22.41 -57.53 39.56
C PRO A 10 -21.38 -56.88 38.60
N ARG A 11 -21.31 -57.43 37.39
CA ARG A 11 -20.54 -56.82 36.30
C ARG A 11 -21.21 -55.51 35.88
N HIS A 12 -20.63 -54.42 36.24
CA HIS A 12 -21.01 -53.10 35.76
C HIS A 12 -20.80 -53.08 34.21
N GLY A 13 -21.90 -53.24 33.51
CA GLY A 13 -21.91 -53.07 32.03
C GLY A 13 -21.48 -51.64 31.70
N ARG A 14 -20.39 -51.50 30.97
CA ARG A 14 -19.99 -50.21 30.36
C ARG A 14 -21.14 -49.69 29.53
N PRO A 15 -21.63 -48.44 29.76
CA PRO A 15 -22.65 -47.85 28.90
C PRO A 15 -22.13 -47.77 27.48
N ALA A 16 -22.79 -48.40 26.53
CA ALA A 16 -22.51 -48.25 25.12
C ALA A 16 -22.71 -46.78 24.75
N ARG A 17 -21.65 -46.17 24.32
CA ARG A 17 -21.62 -44.78 23.86
C ARG A 17 -22.48 -44.72 22.58
N ARG A 18 -23.76 -44.42 22.73
CA ARG A 18 -24.64 -44.12 21.60
C ARG A 18 -24.14 -42.83 20.97
N THR A 19 -23.42 -42.93 19.85
CA THR A 19 -23.14 -41.80 18.98
C THR A 19 -24.46 -41.37 18.37
N SER A 20 -25.09 -40.35 18.96
CA SER A 20 -26.34 -39.83 18.44
C SER A 20 -26.04 -39.14 17.10
N THR A 21 -26.88 -39.36 16.09
CA THR A 21 -26.78 -38.69 14.79
C THR A 21 -26.66 -37.18 14.90
N GLY A 22 -27.21 -36.58 15.97
CA GLY A 22 -27.05 -35.15 16.30
C GLY A 22 -25.63 -34.73 16.64
N SER A 23 -24.82 -35.60 17.26
CA SER A 23 -23.42 -35.24 17.59
C SER A 23 -22.51 -35.19 16.36
N VAL A 24 -22.78 -36.01 15.35
CA VAL A 24 -22.05 -36.02 14.07
C VAL A 24 -22.42 -34.76 13.24
N ALA A 25 -23.70 -34.41 13.23
CA ALA A 25 -24.16 -33.21 12.53
C ALA A 25 -23.56 -31.90 13.15
N LEU A 26 -23.53 -31.81 14.48
CA LEU A 26 -22.91 -30.68 15.19
C LEU A 26 -21.38 -30.61 14.98
N ALA A 27 -20.70 -31.76 14.96
CA ALA A 27 -19.26 -31.81 14.65
C ALA A 27 -19.00 -31.37 13.19
N GLY A 28 -19.82 -31.80 12.24
CA GLY A 28 -19.76 -31.37 10.85
C GLY A 28 -19.96 -29.86 10.70
N LEU A 29 -20.95 -29.29 11.39
CA LEU A 29 -21.21 -27.86 11.38
C LEU A 29 -20.03 -27.06 12.00
N GLY A 30 -19.39 -27.61 13.04
CA GLY A 30 -18.18 -27.04 13.64
C GLY A 30 -17.02 -26.96 12.63
N VAL A 31 -16.75 -28.05 11.91
CA VAL A 31 -15.70 -28.09 10.88
C VAL A 31 -15.99 -27.10 9.75
N VAL A 32 -17.22 -27.00 9.28
CA VAL A 32 -17.60 -26.02 8.27
C VAL A 32 -17.40 -24.60 8.78
N GLY A 33 -17.78 -24.30 10.04
CA GLY A 33 -17.56 -23.01 10.65
C GLY A 33 -16.07 -22.65 10.76
N GLU A 34 -15.23 -23.58 11.15
CA GLU A 34 -13.78 -23.40 11.23
C GLU A 34 -13.15 -23.15 9.86
N LEU A 35 -13.58 -23.89 8.83
CA LEU A 35 -13.14 -23.66 7.46
C LEU A 35 -13.55 -22.29 6.93
N LEU A 36 -14.77 -21.83 7.23
CA LEU A 36 -15.23 -20.50 6.84
C LEU A 36 -14.45 -19.39 7.53
N ILE A 37 -14.15 -19.54 8.83
CA ILE A 37 -13.33 -18.59 9.56
C ILE A 37 -11.91 -18.53 8.97
N THR A 38 -11.31 -19.70 8.73
CA THR A 38 -9.98 -19.78 8.13
C THR A 38 -9.95 -19.15 6.73
N ALA A 39 -10.93 -19.46 5.89
CA ALA A 39 -11.06 -18.86 4.58
C ALA A 39 -11.24 -17.33 4.66
N GLY A 40 -12.05 -16.86 5.61
CA GLY A 40 -12.25 -15.43 5.85
C GLY A 40 -10.96 -14.71 6.27
N VAL A 41 -10.20 -15.30 7.18
CA VAL A 41 -8.90 -14.75 7.60
C VAL A 41 -7.90 -14.71 6.45
N LEU A 42 -7.81 -15.78 5.66
CA LEU A 42 -6.92 -15.83 4.49
C LEU A 42 -7.32 -14.80 3.44
N LEU A 43 -8.62 -14.60 3.21
CA LEU A 43 -9.11 -13.60 2.27
C LEU A 43 -8.79 -12.19 2.74
N LEU A 44 -8.96 -11.89 4.02
CA LEU A 44 -8.56 -10.59 4.59
C LEU A 44 -7.05 -10.36 4.49
N ALA A 45 -6.24 -11.37 4.81
CA ALA A 45 -4.79 -11.29 4.67
C ALA A 45 -4.38 -11.06 3.21
N PHE A 46 -5.05 -11.73 2.26
CA PHE A 46 -4.83 -11.53 0.83
C PHE A 46 -5.19 -10.11 0.38
N LEU A 47 -6.32 -9.56 0.85
CA LEU A 47 -6.71 -8.18 0.53
C LEU A 47 -5.69 -7.16 1.05
N VAL A 48 -5.24 -7.30 2.30
CA VAL A 48 -4.20 -6.44 2.88
C VAL A 48 -2.91 -6.55 2.07
N TRP A 49 -2.50 -7.77 1.73
CA TRP A 49 -1.30 -7.98 0.91
C TRP A 49 -1.43 -7.38 -0.49
N GLN A 50 -2.58 -7.54 -1.14
CA GLN A 50 -2.83 -7.00 -2.47
C GLN A 50 -2.79 -5.47 -2.49
N LEU A 51 -3.42 -4.80 -1.51
CA LEU A 51 -3.38 -3.34 -1.38
C LEU A 51 -1.94 -2.84 -1.17
N TRP A 52 -1.23 -3.47 -0.24
CA TRP A 52 0.16 -3.09 0.03
C TRP A 52 1.09 -3.31 -1.17
N TRP A 53 0.92 -4.43 -1.87
CA TRP A 53 1.71 -4.73 -3.06
C TRP A 53 1.49 -3.73 -4.18
N THR A 54 0.23 -3.34 -4.42
CA THR A 54 -0.13 -2.34 -5.44
C THR A 54 0.52 -1.00 -5.16
N ASP A 55 0.53 -0.54 -3.90
CA ASP A 55 1.20 0.70 -3.50
C ASP A 55 2.72 0.65 -3.73
N VAL A 56 3.34 -0.47 -3.36
CA VAL A 56 4.80 -0.66 -3.56
C VAL A 56 5.17 -0.65 -5.04
N GLU A 57 4.39 -1.32 -5.88
CA GLU A 57 4.63 -1.38 -7.33
C GLU A 57 4.45 0.00 -7.97
N GLY A 58 3.35 0.71 -7.66
CA GLY A 58 3.10 2.06 -8.15
C GLY A 58 4.18 3.05 -7.76
N ASN A 59 4.62 3.04 -6.50
CA ASN A 59 5.68 3.91 -6.02
C ASN A 59 7.03 3.61 -6.70
N ARG A 60 7.34 2.36 -7.01
CA ARG A 60 8.55 1.98 -7.75
C ARG A 60 8.53 2.49 -9.18
N ALA A 61 7.43 2.30 -9.90
CA ALA A 61 7.28 2.79 -11.25
C ALA A 61 7.43 4.31 -11.33
N GLN A 62 6.80 5.06 -10.43
CA GLN A 62 6.92 6.51 -10.35
C GLN A 62 8.36 6.96 -10.01
N ALA A 63 9.00 6.28 -9.06
CA ALA A 63 10.39 6.58 -8.70
C ALA A 63 11.36 6.31 -9.86
N GLU A 64 11.09 5.33 -10.70
CA GLU A 64 11.87 5.05 -11.91
C GLU A 64 11.71 6.16 -12.95
N ILE A 65 10.48 6.63 -13.19
CA ILE A 65 10.24 7.79 -14.06
C ILE A 65 11.06 8.98 -13.58
N VAL A 66 10.95 9.35 -12.29
CA VAL A 66 11.67 10.50 -11.73
C VAL A 66 13.20 10.33 -11.84
N ARG A 67 13.73 9.13 -11.63
CA ARG A 67 15.17 8.86 -11.78
C ARG A 67 15.68 9.03 -13.22
N ASN A 68 14.82 8.78 -14.20
CA ASN A 68 15.16 8.90 -15.62
C ASN A 68 14.99 10.33 -16.16
N LEU A 69 14.50 11.26 -15.34
CA LEU A 69 14.39 12.68 -15.70
C LEU A 69 15.68 13.41 -15.26
N ASP A 70 16.56 13.70 -16.20
CA ASP A 70 17.83 14.39 -15.92
C ASP A 70 17.65 15.72 -15.18
N TRP A 71 16.61 16.47 -15.54
CA TRP A 71 16.27 17.74 -14.93
C TRP A 71 15.60 17.63 -13.54
N ALA A 72 15.01 16.48 -13.20
CA ALA A 72 14.35 16.26 -11.91
C ALA A 72 15.31 15.75 -10.84
N GLN A 73 16.47 15.29 -11.24
CA GLN A 73 17.52 14.97 -10.29
C GLN A 73 17.97 16.28 -9.65
N ALA A 74 17.93 16.33 -8.31
CA ALA A 74 18.14 17.54 -7.52
C ALA A 74 19.21 18.43 -8.15
N PRO A 75 18.95 19.72 -8.30
CA PRO A 75 19.99 20.62 -8.77
C PRO A 75 21.19 20.42 -7.84
N THR A 76 22.29 19.96 -8.40
CA THR A 76 23.58 20.04 -7.73
C THR A 76 23.67 21.49 -7.27
N ALA A 77 23.55 21.70 -5.97
CA ALA A 77 23.54 23.04 -5.39
C ALA A 77 24.67 23.85 -6.04
N ALA A 78 24.29 24.83 -6.83
CA ALA A 78 25.26 25.82 -7.23
C ALA A 78 25.93 26.31 -5.92
N PRO A 79 27.27 26.41 -5.86
CA PRO A 79 27.98 26.79 -4.63
C PRO A 79 27.68 28.26 -4.31
N SER A 80 26.58 28.48 -3.62
CA SER A 80 26.25 29.78 -3.08
C SER A 80 26.02 29.64 -1.59
N ALA A 81 26.96 30.15 -0.84
CA ALA A 81 27.07 30.26 0.61
C ALA A 81 27.58 28.98 1.32
N ALA A 82 28.69 29.18 2.03
CA ALA A 82 29.28 28.20 2.93
C ALA A 82 28.24 27.65 3.93
N PRO A 83 28.22 26.34 4.19
CA PRO A 83 27.30 25.78 5.15
C PRO A 83 27.61 26.28 6.54
N THR A 84 26.65 26.93 7.16
CA THR A 84 26.70 27.20 8.60
C THR A 84 26.65 25.83 9.32
N PRO A 85 27.62 25.53 10.21
CA PRO A 85 27.64 24.26 10.93
C PRO A 85 26.37 24.13 11.80
N GLY A 86 25.54 23.18 11.52
CA GLY A 86 24.33 22.85 12.32
C GLY A 86 22.99 22.95 11.59
N ALA A 87 22.92 23.35 10.32
CA ALA A 87 21.68 23.29 9.56
C ALA A 87 21.48 21.88 9.00
N THR A 88 20.47 21.20 9.48
CA THR A 88 19.92 20.00 8.82
C THR A 88 19.48 20.42 7.42
N ALA A 89 20.13 19.89 6.37
CA ALA A 89 19.83 20.23 4.98
C ALA A 89 18.42 19.74 4.62
N GLY A 90 17.42 20.55 4.87
CA GLY A 90 16.10 20.44 4.24
C GLY A 90 16.19 20.86 2.77
N PRO A 91 15.18 20.51 1.94
CA PRO A 91 15.13 20.95 0.55
C PRO A 91 15.26 22.47 0.50
N VAL A 92 16.30 22.96 -0.20
CA VAL A 92 16.52 24.39 -0.38
C VAL A 92 15.46 24.89 -1.36
N ILE A 93 14.39 25.44 -0.83
CA ILE A 93 13.40 26.15 -1.65
C ILE A 93 14.04 27.50 -2.01
N ALA A 94 14.25 27.74 -3.31
CA ALA A 94 14.73 29.02 -3.78
C ALA A 94 13.79 30.14 -3.32
N ALA A 95 14.36 31.27 -2.91
CA ALA A 95 13.54 32.42 -2.53
C ALA A 95 12.67 32.88 -3.70
N PRO A 96 11.39 33.20 -3.46
CA PRO A 96 10.48 33.63 -4.51
C PRO A 96 11.01 34.90 -5.18
N ARG A 97 11.10 34.87 -6.50
CA ARG A 97 11.43 36.07 -7.29
C ARG A 97 10.22 36.99 -7.23
N ARG A 98 10.46 38.28 -6.96
CA ARG A 98 9.41 39.31 -6.89
C ARG A 98 9.64 40.44 -7.87
N ASP A 99 10.70 40.34 -8.65
CA ASP A 99 11.18 41.35 -9.58
C ASP A 99 10.71 41.16 -11.02
N GLN A 100 10.15 39.99 -11.31
CA GLN A 100 9.60 39.67 -12.65
C GLN A 100 8.53 38.63 -12.54
N ASP A 101 7.66 38.55 -13.55
CA ASP A 101 6.66 37.52 -13.66
C ASP A 101 7.35 36.13 -13.76
N PRO A 102 6.75 35.07 -13.17
CA PRO A 102 7.31 33.75 -13.29
C PRO A 102 7.34 33.31 -14.76
N PRO A 103 8.40 32.62 -15.20
CA PRO A 103 8.42 32.05 -16.54
C PRO A 103 7.33 30.98 -16.68
N VAL A 104 6.53 31.09 -17.71
CA VAL A 104 5.52 30.10 -18.05
C VAL A 104 6.06 29.23 -19.18
N GLU A 105 6.16 27.93 -18.92
CA GLU A 105 6.57 26.96 -19.92
C GLU A 105 5.46 26.73 -20.95
N ALA A 106 5.85 26.42 -22.18
CA ALA A 106 4.91 26.01 -23.22
C ALA A 106 4.29 24.66 -22.85
N GLU A 107 3.01 24.47 -23.22
CA GLU A 107 2.33 23.20 -23.00
C GLU A 107 3.10 22.06 -23.70
N PRO A 108 3.49 21.01 -22.97
CA PRO A 108 4.21 19.89 -23.56
C PRO A 108 3.28 18.97 -24.35
N GLY A 109 3.86 18.08 -25.14
CA GLY A 109 3.08 17.04 -25.82
C GLY A 109 2.50 16.03 -24.83
N LEU A 110 1.41 15.37 -25.22
CA LEU A 110 0.78 14.29 -24.44
C LEU A 110 1.81 13.25 -23.99
N LEU A 111 1.61 12.72 -22.79
CA LEU A 111 2.48 11.72 -22.11
C LEU A 111 3.88 12.24 -21.74
N THR A 112 4.17 13.52 -21.97
CA THR A 112 5.44 14.10 -21.58
C THR A 112 5.42 14.47 -20.10
N THR A 113 6.35 13.94 -19.31
CA THR A 113 6.56 14.35 -17.92
C THR A 113 7.33 15.67 -17.91
N PHE A 114 6.70 16.71 -17.41
CA PHE A 114 7.24 18.08 -17.44
C PHE A 114 7.45 18.70 -16.06
N ALA A 115 6.88 18.10 -15.01
CA ALA A 115 7.01 18.58 -13.66
C ALA A 115 7.10 17.42 -12.65
N THR A 116 7.54 17.75 -11.45
CA THR A 116 7.47 16.87 -10.29
C THR A 116 6.77 17.58 -9.14
N LEU A 117 5.91 16.84 -8.44
CA LEU A 117 5.23 17.31 -7.23
C LEU A 117 5.94 16.77 -6.00
N GLN A 118 6.33 17.68 -5.13
CA GLN A 118 6.85 17.36 -3.81
C GLN A 118 6.10 18.15 -2.75
N VAL A 119 5.62 17.45 -1.73
CA VAL A 119 4.90 18.07 -0.61
C VAL A 119 5.75 17.94 0.65
N PRO A 120 6.49 18.99 1.05
CA PRO A 120 7.43 18.91 2.17
C PRO A 120 6.79 18.56 3.52
N ARG A 121 5.49 18.79 3.66
CA ARG A 121 4.73 18.46 4.88
C ARG A 121 4.48 16.96 5.03
N TRP A 122 4.53 16.19 3.95
CA TRP A 122 4.33 14.75 3.95
C TRP A 122 5.67 14.06 4.08
N ALA A 123 6.09 13.85 5.32
CA ALA A 123 7.35 13.18 5.59
C ALA A 123 7.32 11.73 5.07
N GLY A 124 8.30 11.37 4.23
CA GLY A 124 8.44 10.03 3.68
C GLY A 124 7.66 9.77 2.38
N GLU A 125 6.88 10.75 1.89
CA GLU A 125 6.25 10.61 0.58
C GLU A 125 7.26 10.80 -0.56
N PRO A 126 7.22 9.94 -1.58
CA PRO A 126 8.08 10.06 -2.73
C PRO A 126 7.71 11.28 -3.59
N VAL A 127 8.70 11.80 -4.31
CA VAL A 127 8.46 12.80 -5.35
C VAL A 127 7.62 12.15 -6.46
N ARG A 128 6.54 12.82 -6.87
CA ARG A 128 5.60 12.31 -7.87
C ARG A 128 5.77 13.02 -9.20
N PRO A 129 5.93 12.30 -10.32
CA PRO A 129 5.99 12.90 -11.64
C PRO A 129 4.61 13.43 -12.06
N VAL A 130 4.60 14.50 -12.85
CA VAL A 130 3.41 15.10 -13.46
C VAL A 130 3.58 15.07 -14.96
N SER A 131 2.64 14.45 -15.66
CA SER A 131 2.66 14.33 -17.13
C SER A 131 1.45 14.98 -17.78
N GLU A 132 1.63 15.39 -19.02
CA GLU A 132 0.55 15.95 -19.81
C GLU A 132 -0.47 14.88 -20.21
N GLY A 133 -1.77 15.15 -19.96
CA GLY A 133 -2.87 14.25 -20.24
C GLY A 133 -3.55 13.69 -18.99
N VAL A 134 -4.78 13.21 -19.14
CA VAL A 134 -5.63 12.69 -18.06
C VAL A 134 -6.25 11.34 -18.38
N ASP A 135 -5.76 10.67 -19.42
CA ASP A 135 -6.22 9.32 -19.71
C ASP A 135 -5.85 8.36 -18.57
N LYS A 136 -6.82 7.58 -18.15
CA LYS A 136 -6.65 6.72 -16.98
C LYS A 136 -5.54 5.69 -17.19
N THR A 137 -5.54 5.02 -18.32
CA THR A 137 -4.68 3.85 -18.57
C THR A 137 -3.25 4.22 -18.93
N THR A 138 -3.08 5.32 -19.67
CA THR A 138 -1.77 5.72 -20.19
C THR A 138 -1.07 6.76 -19.31
N VAL A 139 -1.80 7.55 -18.54
CA VAL A 139 -1.25 8.60 -17.69
C VAL A 139 -1.47 8.30 -16.20
N LEU A 140 -2.73 8.23 -15.75
CA LEU A 140 -3.02 8.20 -14.31
C LEU A 140 -2.59 6.90 -13.64
N ASP A 141 -2.78 5.76 -14.29
CA ASP A 141 -2.37 4.44 -13.74
C ASP A 141 -0.85 4.24 -13.78
N VAL A 142 -0.12 4.96 -14.66
CA VAL A 142 1.33 4.81 -14.83
C VAL A 142 2.10 5.90 -14.06
N VAL A 143 1.73 7.17 -14.27
CA VAL A 143 2.43 8.33 -13.71
C VAL A 143 1.83 8.76 -12.38
N GLY A 144 0.52 8.65 -12.23
CA GLY A 144 -0.24 9.00 -11.04
C GLY A 144 -0.80 10.41 -11.03
N ILE A 145 -0.16 11.39 -11.67
CA ILE A 145 -0.63 12.77 -11.76
C ILE A 145 -0.62 13.21 -13.21
N GLY A 146 -1.77 13.67 -13.68
CA GLY A 146 -1.97 14.19 -15.01
C GLY A 146 -2.35 15.67 -15.02
N HIS A 147 -1.88 16.41 -16.00
CA HIS A 147 -2.27 17.78 -16.30
C HIS A 147 -3.33 17.78 -17.40
N TYR A 148 -4.37 18.60 -17.24
CA TYR A 148 -5.42 18.71 -18.24
C TYR A 148 -4.93 19.53 -19.43
N PRO A 149 -4.95 18.95 -20.66
CA PRO A 149 -4.55 19.65 -21.87
C PRO A 149 -5.32 20.97 -22.06
N GLY A 150 -4.62 22.03 -22.43
CA GLY A 150 -5.20 23.34 -22.66
C GLY A 150 -5.54 24.12 -21.37
N THR A 151 -5.13 23.66 -20.21
CA THR A 151 -5.25 24.44 -18.97
C THR A 151 -3.98 25.24 -18.68
N ALA A 152 -4.05 26.12 -17.67
CA ALA A 152 -2.91 26.97 -17.32
C ALA A 152 -1.71 26.13 -16.84
N MET A 153 -0.55 26.40 -17.42
CA MET A 153 0.71 25.82 -16.99
C MET A 153 1.19 26.41 -15.66
N PRO A 154 2.01 25.70 -14.87
CA PRO A 154 2.61 26.26 -13.66
C PRO A 154 3.34 27.55 -13.94
N GLY A 155 3.00 28.61 -13.20
CA GLY A 155 3.57 29.95 -13.36
C GLY A 155 2.67 30.94 -14.14
N ALA A 156 1.56 30.45 -14.71
CA ALA A 156 0.59 31.31 -15.40
C ALA A 156 -0.43 31.94 -14.44
#